data_e1103b567e765481d2e984a6cdb5550c
#
_entry.id   e1103b567e765481d2e984a6cdb5550c
#
_cell.length_a   1.000
_cell.length_b   1.000
_cell.length_c   1.000
_cell.angle_alpha   90.00
_cell.angle_beta   90.00
_cell.angle_gamma   90.00
#
_symmetry.space_group_name_H-M   'P 1'
#
loop_
_entity.id
_entity.type
_entity.pdbx_description
1 polymer ?
#
loop_
_entity_poly.entity_id
_entity_poly.type
_entity_poly.pdbx_seq_one_letter_code
_entity_poly.pdbx_strand_id
1 'polypeptide(L)'
;MPLRILIADDDVTIRHLLRRILEERPGWEVCGEAANGNDAVVQTEQLAPDLAIIDLAMPEKNGIEAAREIFSRSPLTAMLLLTVQEVSAELARAARDAGFRGAVTKASGSEVIIAVETLLGKGTFFAVEGSASGSN
;
A
#
# COMPACT_ATOMS: atom_id res chain seq x y z
N MET A 1 -14.43 5.75 14.81
CA MET A 1 -14.38 5.93 13.34
C MET A 1 -13.67 4.73 12.75
N PRO A 2 -14.21 4.12 11.71
CA PRO A 2 -13.50 3.02 11.06
C PRO A 2 -12.29 3.56 10.30
N LEU A 3 -11.26 2.73 10.23
CA LEU A 3 -10.15 3.00 9.37
C LEU A 3 -10.55 2.59 7.95
N ARG A 4 -10.44 3.49 7.01
CA ARG A 4 -10.87 3.26 5.63
C ARG A 4 -9.65 2.99 4.76
N ILE A 5 -9.64 1.83 4.11
CA ILE A 5 -8.50 1.35 3.34
C ILE A 5 -8.92 1.12 1.89
N LEU A 6 -8.13 1.64 0.95
CA LEU A 6 -8.28 1.35 -0.48
C LEU A 6 -7.25 0.31 -0.87
N ILE A 7 -7.64 -0.68 -1.66
CA ILE A 7 -6.72 -1.69 -2.20
C ILE A 7 -6.65 -1.54 -3.71
N ALA A 8 -5.46 -1.36 -4.25
CA ALA A 8 -5.23 -1.27 -5.69
C ALA A 8 -4.31 -2.39 -6.13
N ASP A 9 -4.83 -3.35 -6.88
CA ASP A 9 -4.10 -4.51 -7.38
C ASP A 9 -4.91 -5.07 -8.56
N ASP A 10 -4.24 -5.42 -9.66
CA ASP A 10 -4.94 -5.95 -10.81
C ASP A 10 -5.39 -7.41 -10.63
N ASP A 11 -4.88 -8.10 -9.61
CA ASP A 11 -5.25 -9.47 -9.32
C ASP A 11 -6.44 -9.50 -8.34
N VAL A 12 -7.59 -9.92 -8.83
CA VAL A 12 -8.82 -9.95 -8.02
C VAL A 12 -8.67 -10.89 -6.82
N THR A 13 -7.91 -11.97 -6.97
CA THR A 13 -7.71 -12.93 -5.88
C THR A 13 -6.92 -12.28 -4.73
N ILE A 14 -5.91 -11.51 -5.07
CA ILE A 14 -5.13 -10.78 -4.07
C ILE A 14 -6.00 -9.74 -3.37
N ARG A 15 -6.83 -9.01 -4.14
CA ARG A 15 -7.72 -8.02 -3.52
C ARG A 15 -8.68 -8.67 -2.52
N HIS A 16 -9.26 -9.82 -2.88
CA HIS A 16 -10.18 -10.54 -1.98
C HIS A 16 -9.46 -11.03 -0.73
N LEU A 17 -8.26 -11.56 -0.90
CA LEU A 17 -7.47 -12.04 0.22
C LEU A 17 -7.11 -10.91 1.18
N LEU A 18 -6.65 -9.79 0.64
CA LEU A 18 -6.30 -8.63 1.46
C LEU A 18 -7.52 -8.08 2.18
N ARG A 19 -8.65 -7.96 1.50
CA ARG A 19 -9.88 -7.50 2.14
C ARG A 19 -10.23 -8.38 3.33
N ARG A 20 -10.15 -9.68 3.15
CA ARG A 20 -10.48 -10.62 4.21
C ARG A 20 -9.56 -10.46 5.43
N ILE A 21 -8.25 -10.39 5.17
CA ILE A 21 -7.26 -10.26 6.23
C ILE A 21 -7.45 -8.93 6.97
N LEU A 22 -7.62 -7.85 6.23
CA LEU A 22 -7.71 -6.52 6.82
C LEU A 22 -9.01 -6.35 7.61
N GLU A 23 -10.11 -6.85 7.07
CA GLU A 23 -11.42 -6.66 7.72
C GLU A 23 -11.62 -7.58 8.93
N GLU A 24 -10.72 -8.51 9.18
CA GLU A 24 -10.72 -9.25 10.43
C GLU A 24 -10.31 -8.35 11.61
N ARG A 25 -9.68 -7.23 11.34
CA ARG A 25 -9.28 -6.32 12.41
C ARG A 25 -10.44 -5.41 12.76
N PRO A 26 -10.82 -5.32 14.04
CA PRO A 26 -11.95 -4.47 14.44
C PRO A 26 -11.72 -3.02 14.03
N GLY A 27 -12.71 -2.43 13.39
CA GLY A 27 -12.65 -1.05 12.98
C GLY A 27 -11.93 -0.79 11.66
N TRP A 28 -11.46 -1.83 10.98
CA TRP A 28 -10.82 -1.66 9.67
C TRP A 28 -11.83 -2.03 8.58
N GLU A 29 -11.93 -1.17 7.59
CA GLU A 29 -12.91 -1.31 6.50
C GLU A 29 -12.23 -1.06 5.17
N VAL A 30 -12.42 -1.96 4.20
CA VAL A 30 -11.95 -1.73 2.84
C VAL A 30 -13.03 -0.94 2.12
N CYS A 31 -12.75 0.32 1.84
CA CYS A 31 -13.74 1.23 1.26
C CYS A 31 -13.78 1.18 -0.27
N GLY A 32 -12.80 0.58 -0.91
CA GLY A 32 -12.78 0.50 -2.37
C GLY A 32 -11.69 -0.43 -2.86
N GLU A 33 -11.82 -0.84 -4.12
CA GLU A 33 -10.82 -1.67 -4.80
C GLU A 33 -10.60 -1.11 -6.20
N ALA A 34 -9.35 -1.03 -6.62
CA ALA A 34 -8.98 -0.56 -7.94
C ALA A 34 -8.15 -1.64 -8.63
N ALA A 35 -8.32 -1.80 -9.94
CA ALA A 35 -7.62 -2.83 -10.70
C ALA A 35 -6.49 -2.27 -11.58
N ASN A 36 -6.30 -0.96 -11.59
CA ASN A 36 -5.22 -0.32 -12.35
C ASN A 36 -4.85 1.00 -11.70
N GLY A 37 -3.74 1.57 -12.14
CA GLY A 37 -3.21 2.77 -11.53
C GLY A 37 -4.08 4.01 -11.73
N ASN A 38 -4.74 4.13 -12.87
CA ASN A 38 -5.61 5.27 -13.11
C ASN A 38 -6.81 5.25 -12.17
N ASP A 39 -7.42 4.07 -12.00
CA ASP A 39 -8.55 3.93 -11.11
C ASP A 39 -8.14 4.13 -9.65
N ALA A 40 -6.94 3.72 -9.30
CA ALA A 40 -6.42 3.96 -7.96
C ALA A 40 -6.35 5.45 -7.64
N VAL A 41 -5.90 6.26 -8.58
CA VAL A 41 -5.84 7.71 -8.40
C VAL A 41 -7.25 8.29 -8.25
N VAL A 42 -8.16 7.89 -9.14
CA VAL A 42 -9.53 8.39 -9.12
C VAL A 42 -10.24 8.03 -7.82
N GLN A 43 -10.15 6.77 -7.40
CA GLN A 43 -10.84 6.33 -6.19
C GLN A 43 -10.25 6.95 -4.93
N THR A 44 -8.93 7.15 -4.90
CA THR A 44 -8.31 7.81 -3.75
C THR A 44 -8.83 9.22 -3.60
N GLU A 45 -8.96 9.93 -4.72
CA GLU A 45 -9.49 11.28 -4.68
C GLU A 45 -10.95 11.31 -4.26
N GLN A 46 -11.75 10.38 -4.77
CA GLN A 46 -13.18 10.33 -4.49
C GLN A 46 -13.50 9.85 -3.07
N LEU A 47 -12.78 8.84 -2.60
CA LEU A 47 -13.10 8.18 -1.35
C LEU A 47 -12.32 8.73 -0.16
N ALA A 48 -11.23 9.42 -0.40
CA ALA A 48 -10.35 9.98 0.64
C ALA A 48 -10.04 8.95 1.73
N PRO A 49 -9.47 7.79 1.36
CA PRO A 49 -9.17 6.76 2.37
C PRO A 49 -8.07 7.20 3.31
N ASP A 50 -8.02 6.59 4.49
CA ASP A 50 -6.95 6.86 5.44
C ASP A 50 -5.64 6.23 4.95
N LEU A 51 -5.75 5.09 4.25
CA LEU A 51 -4.59 4.37 3.79
C LEU A 51 -4.91 3.69 2.46
N ALA A 52 -3.94 3.67 1.55
CA ALA A 52 -4.06 2.97 0.28
C ALA A 52 -2.94 1.95 0.16
N ILE A 53 -3.30 0.70 -0.13
CA ILE A 53 -2.34 -0.36 -0.41
C ILE A 53 -2.29 -0.48 -1.93
N ILE A 54 -1.11 -0.27 -2.51
CA ILE A 54 -0.96 -0.12 -3.96
C ILE A 54 0.07 -1.12 -4.49
N ASP A 55 -0.36 -1.96 -5.42
CA ASP A 55 0.51 -2.92 -6.10
C ASP A 55 1.48 -2.18 -7.03
N LEU A 56 2.71 -2.63 -7.07
CA LEU A 56 3.73 -2.03 -7.95
C LEU A 56 3.38 -2.23 -9.41
N ALA A 57 3.01 -3.44 -9.80
CA ALA A 57 2.79 -3.79 -11.20
C ALA A 57 1.31 -3.79 -11.55
N MET A 58 0.84 -2.73 -12.15
CA MET A 58 -0.56 -2.61 -12.60
C MET A 58 -0.61 -2.09 -14.02
N PRO A 59 -1.67 -2.46 -14.79
CA PRO A 59 -1.84 -1.89 -16.13
C PRO A 59 -2.12 -0.39 -16.10
N GLU A 60 -1.88 0.25 -17.20
CA GLU A 60 -2.10 1.68 -17.47
C GLU A 60 -1.14 2.58 -16.73
N LYS A 61 -1.05 2.45 -15.43
CA LYS A 61 -0.16 3.26 -14.61
C LYS A 61 0.32 2.38 -13.47
N ASN A 62 1.62 2.24 -13.32
CA ASN A 62 2.15 1.37 -12.26
C ASN A 62 2.01 2.03 -10.88
N GLY A 63 2.33 1.29 -9.83
CA GLY A 63 2.13 1.76 -8.47
C GLY A 63 2.95 2.99 -8.11
N ILE A 64 4.15 3.11 -8.63
CA ILE A 64 5.00 4.30 -8.38
C ILE A 64 4.40 5.54 -9.05
N GLU A 65 3.97 5.39 -10.30
CA GLU A 65 3.34 6.49 -11.03
C GLU A 65 2.04 6.92 -10.36
N ALA A 66 1.22 5.95 -9.97
CA ALA A 66 -0.04 6.24 -9.28
C ALA A 66 0.22 6.97 -7.96
N ALA A 67 1.22 6.51 -7.22
CA ALA A 67 1.53 7.11 -5.92
C ALA A 67 1.95 8.56 -6.04
N ARG A 68 2.72 8.90 -7.07
CA ARG A 68 3.12 10.29 -7.27
C ARG A 68 1.91 11.19 -7.46
N GLU A 69 0.94 10.75 -8.24
CA GLU A 69 -0.29 11.52 -8.45
C GLU A 69 -1.12 11.59 -7.18
N ILE A 70 -1.25 10.45 -6.47
CA ILE A 70 -2.01 10.41 -5.23
C ILE A 70 -1.39 11.35 -4.20
N PHE A 71 -0.08 11.30 -4.05
CA PHE A 71 0.60 12.16 -3.08
C PHE A 71 0.38 13.64 -3.39
N SER A 72 0.37 13.98 -4.67
CA SER A 72 0.13 15.35 -5.10
C SER A 72 -1.29 15.83 -4.78
N ARG A 73 -2.28 14.94 -4.92
CA ARG A 73 -3.69 15.31 -4.78
C ARG A 73 -4.28 14.99 -3.41
N SER A 74 -3.74 13.97 -2.74
CA SER A 74 -4.28 13.47 -1.48
C SER A 74 -3.13 13.16 -0.52
N PRO A 75 -2.36 14.17 -0.12
CA PRO A 75 -1.14 13.93 0.67
C PRO A 75 -1.39 13.36 2.06
N LEU A 76 -2.65 13.39 2.52
CA LEU A 76 -2.97 12.84 3.84
C LEU A 76 -3.25 11.33 3.82
N THR A 77 -3.45 10.76 2.64
CA THR A 77 -3.61 9.30 2.51
C THR A 77 -2.25 8.64 2.66
N ALA A 78 -2.09 7.79 3.66
CA ALA A 78 -0.85 7.03 3.80
C ALA A 78 -0.82 5.94 2.73
N MET A 79 0.34 5.70 2.13
CA MET A 79 0.45 4.72 1.05
C MET A 79 1.43 3.61 1.41
N LEU A 80 1.01 2.36 1.15
CA LEU A 80 1.82 1.17 1.35
C LEU A 80 2.00 0.47 0.01
N LEU A 81 3.24 0.28 -0.41
CA LEU A 81 3.54 -0.42 -1.66
C LEU A 81 3.51 -1.93 -1.44
N LEU A 82 2.88 -2.65 -2.35
CA LEU A 82 2.80 -4.09 -2.32
C LEU A 82 3.44 -4.65 -3.58
N THR A 83 4.30 -5.66 -3.46
CA THR A 83 4.99 -6.20 -4.63
C THR A 83 5.23 -7.70 -4.49
N VAL A 84 5.27 -8.42 -5.62
CA VAL A 84 5.58 -9.86 -5.62
C VAL A 84 7.07 -10.12 -5.42
N GLN A 85 7.89 -9.14 -5.75
CA GLN A 85 9.34 -9.28 -5.58
C GLN A 85 9.76 -8.79 -4.20
N GLU A 86 10.96 -9.14 -3.80
CA GLU A 86 11.46 -8.64 -2.53
C GLU A 86 11.77 -7.16 -2.65
N VAL A 87 11.65 -6.45 -1.54
CA VAL A 87 11.87 -5.01 -1.54
C VAL A 87 13.37 -4.74 -1.42
N SER A 88 13.96 -4.30 -2.53
CA SER A 88 15.37 -3.91 -2.56
C SER A 88 15.52 -2.49 -1.99
N ALA A 89 16.76 -2.13 -1.66
CA ALA A 89 17.05 -0.77 -1.21
C ALA A 89 16.68 0.25 -2.29
N GLU A 90 16.90 -0.11 -3.56
CA GLU A 90 16.55 0.78 -4.68
C GLU A 90 15.04 0.97 -4.79
N LEU A 91 14.28 -0.11 -4.66
CA LEU A 91 12.83 -0.01 -4.71
C LEU A 91 12.29 0.80 -3.52
N ALA A 92 12.86 0.57 -2.33
CA ALA A 92 12.45 1.32 -1.15
C ALA A 92 12.69 2.81 -1.35
N ARG A 93 13.83 3.18 -1.94
CA ARG A 93 14.14 4.58 -2.21
C ARG A 93 13.15 5.18 -3.21
N ALA A 94 12.88 4.46 -4.30
CA ALA A 94 11.93 4.93 -5.31
C ALA A 94 10.54 5.09 -4.71
N ALA A 95 10.14 4.16 -3.84
CA ALA A 95 8.85 4.22 -3.18
C ALA A 95 8.76 5.43 -2.25
N ARG A 96 9.79 5.67 -1.44
CA ARG A 96 9.81 6.84 -0.58
C ARG A 96 9.71 8.12 -1.39
N ASP A 97 10.45 8.21 -2.49
CA ASP A 97 10.44 9.40 -3.33
C ASP A 97 9.08 9.63 -3.96
N ALA A 98 8.31 8.57 -4.18
CA ALA A 98 6.96 8.67 -4.73
C ALA A 98 5.91 9.00 -3.67
N GLY A 99 6.27 8.97 -2.39
CA GLY A 99 5.36 9.29 -1.30
C GLY A 99 4.90 8.11 -0.46
N PHE A 100 5.35 6.90 -0.77
CA PHE A 100 5.01 5.74 0.06
C PHE A 100 5.68 5.85 1.42
N ARG A 101 4.97 5.37 2.44
CA ARG A 101 5.52 5.28 3.80
C ARG A 101 5.90 3.86 4.17
N GLY A 102 5.67 2.92 3.26
CA GLY A 102 6.06 1.54 3.49
C GLY A 102 6.04 0.74 2.21
N ALA A 103 6.70 -0.43 2.25
CA ALA A 103 6.73 -1.36 1.14
C ALA A 103 6.91 -2.76 1.70
N VAL A 104 6.08 -3.70 1.25
CA VAL A 104 6.13 -5.10 1.70
C VAL A 104 5.92 -6.02 0.51
N THR A 105 6.35 -7.27 0.66
CA THR A 105 6.12 -8.28 -0.35
C THR A 105 4.76 -8.95 -0.12
N LYS A 106 4.11 -9.35 -1.22
CA LYS A 106 2.85 -10.09 -1.17
C LYS A 106 2.98 -11.46 -0.51
N ALA A 107 4.19 -11.95 -0.35
CA ALA A 107 4.41 -13.27 0.22
C ALA A 107 4.05 -13.36 1.70
N SER A 108 3.91 -12.25 2.40
CA SER A 108 3.66 -12.26 3.84
C SER A 108 2.46 -11.42 4.22
N GLY A 109 1.34 -12.07 4.45
CA GLY A 109 0.13 -11.39 4.91
C GLY A 109 0.29 -10.76 6.28
N SER A 110 1.07 -11.38 7.16
CA SER A 110 1.29 -10.82 8.49
C SER A 110 2.08 -9.53 8.44
N GLU A 111 3.01 -9.41 7.49
CA GLU A 111 3.75 -8.16 7.32
C GLU A 111 2.85 -7.02 6.87
N VAL A 112 1.85 -7.34 6.05
CA VAL A 112 0.89 -6.31 5.61
C VAL A 112 0.18 -5.71 6.81
N ILE A 113 -0.28 -6.55 7.73
CA ILE A 113 -0.97 -6.08 8.93
C ILE A 113 -0.05 -5.20 9.78
N ILE A 114 1.18 -5.66 10.02
CA ILE A 114 2.15 -4.89 10.82
C ILE A 114 2.46 -3.56 10.14
N ALA A 115 2.63 -3.58 8.82
CA ALA A 115 2.91 -2.37 8.07
C ALA A 115 1.76 -1.36 8.18
N VAL A 116 0.52 -1.84 8.04
CA VAL A 116 -0.64 -0.96 8.15
C VAL A 116 -0.69 -0.33 9.55
N GLU A 117 -0.49 -1.14 10.59
CA GLU A 117 -0.48 -0.62 11.95
C GLU A 117 0.61 0.43 12.15
N THR A 118 1.78 0.19 11.58
CA THR A 118 2.90 1.11 11.69
C THR A 118 2.60 2.44 11.00
N LEU A 119 2.03 2.37 9.80
CA LEU A 119 1.68 3.56 9.05
C LEU A 119 0.60 4.37 9.76
N LEU A 120 -0.35 3.70 10.41
CA LEU A 120 -1.39 4.37 11.18
C LEU A 120 -0.81 5.17 12.34
N GLY A 121 0.27 4.68 12.93
CA GLY A 121 0.99 5.39 13.97
C GLY A 121 1.93 6.45 13.41
N LYS A 122 1.85 6.74 12.12
CA LYS A 122 2.65 7.74 11.41
C LYS A 122 4.13 7.34 11.29
N GLY A 123 4.42 6.04 11.44
CA GLY A 123 5.74 5.52 11.19
C GLY A 123 5.91 5.10 9.74
N THR A 124 7.04 4.49 9.45
CA THR A 124 7.33 3.92 8.13
C THR A 124 7.68 2.45 8.29
N PHE A 125 7.39 1.66 7.25
CA PHE A 125 7.67 0.24 7.28
C PHE A 125 8.14 -0.24 5.91
N PHE A 126 9.44 -0.33 5.72
CA PHE A 126 10.01 -0.84 4.47
C PHE A 126 10.73 -2.16 4.78
N ALA A 127 10.10 -3.26 4.38
CA ALA A 127 10.65 -4.61 4.63
C ALA A 127 11.73 -4.93 3.60
N VAL A 128 12.84 -4.22 3.67
CA VAL A 128 13.93 -4.32 2.70
C VAL A 128 14.70 -5.60 2.93
N GLU A 129 14.91 -6.36 1.87
CA GLU A 129 15.67 -7.60 1.92
C GLU A 129 17.09 -7.32 2.40
N GLY A 130 17.52 -8.11 3.36
CA GLY A 130 18.88 -8.04 3.86
C GLY A 130 19.16 -6.93 4.84
N SER A 131 18.20 -6.06 5.11
CA SER A 131 18.42 -4.96 6.02
C SER A 131 18.09 -5.30 7.46
N ALA A 132 17.29 -6.29 7.66
CA ALA A 132 16.78 -6.62 8.99
C ALA A 132 17.89 -7.03 9.94
N SER A 133 18.83 -7.64 9.43
CA SER A 133 19.91 -8.07 10.24
C SER A 133 20.62 -6.92 10.82
N GLY A 134 20.33 -6.04 10.42
CA GLY A 134 21.03 -5.11 10.91
C GLY A 134 20.37 -4.38 11.90
N SER A 135 20.09 -4.62 12.05
CA SER A 135 19.95 -4.02 12.68
C SER A 135 20.15 -3.84 13.64
N ASN A 136 20.41 -4.04 13.46
CA ASN A 136 20.57 -4.05 14.09
C ASN A 136 20.77 -3.59 14.54
#